data_e022784bdb092393ec5e32b22883f0e5
#
_entry.id   e022784bdb092393ec5e32b22883f0e5
#
_cell.length_a   1.000
_cell.length_b   1.000
_cell.length_c   1.000
_cell.angle_alpha   90.00
_cell.angle_beta   90.00
_cell.angle_gamma   90.00
#
_symmetry.space_group_name_H-M   'P 1'
#
loop_
_entity.id
_entity.type
_entity.pdbx_description
1 polymer ?
#
loop_
_entity_poly.entity_id
_entity_poly.type
_entity_poly.pdbx_seq_one_letter_code
_entity_poly.pdbx_strand_id
1 'polypeptide(L)'
;MLDHTGIGVADVARSAAFYDAALGALGLRRSIQLPEDTGADGIGYGRDYPIFWIDRFHPHGVKQHTAFAATSRAQVDAFHAAAVAAGGTDNGAPGLRGVETGYPAGYYAAFVLDPDGNNIEAVFREGSRQRGDGGLTARRARTAPG
;
A
#
# COMPACT_ATOMS: atom_id res chain seq x y z
N MET A 1 -1.55 -6.50 -15.09
CA MET A 1 -0.66 -5.96 -14.02
C MET A 1 -1.06 -4.50 -13.79
N LEU A 2 -1.30 -4.09 -12.54
CA LEU A 2 -1.61 -2.70 -12.21
C LEU A 2 -0.29 -1.91 -12.18
N ASP A 3 -0.23 -0.77 -12.86
CA ASP A 3 0.91 0.15 -12.85
C ASP A 3 0.77 1.16 -11.70
N HIS A 4 -0.31 1.92 -11.71
CA HIS A 4 -0.65 2.86 -10.64
C HIS A 4 -2.16 2.97 -10.45
N THR A 5 -2.55 3.54 -9.32
CA THR A 5 -3.95 3.87 -9.00
C THR A 5 -4.02 5.22 -8.28
N GLY A 6 -5.20 5.84 -8.26
CA GLY A 6 -5.41 7.10 -7.56
C GLY A 6 -6.77 7.14 -6.89
N ILE A 7 -6.88 7.96 -5.86
CA ILE A 7 -8.12 8.24 -5.14
C ILE A 7 -8.32 9.75 -4.98
N GLY A 8 -9.59 10.16 -5.05
CA GLY A 8 -9.97 11.53 -4.76
C GLY A 8 -9.95 11.82 -3.27
N VAL A 9 -9.43 13.01 -2.89
CA VAL A 9 -9.44 13.51 -1.52
C VAL A 9 -10.01 14.92 -1.47
N ALA A 10 -10.67 15.27 -0.38
CA ALA A 10 -11.27 16.60 -0.21
C ALA A 10 -10.21 17.69 -0.02
N ASP A 11 -9.11 17.36 0.63
CA ASP A 11 -8.01 18.27 0.96
C ASP A 11 -6.68 17.54 0.84
N VAL A 12 -5.90 17.89 -0.20
CA VAL A 12 -4.62 17.22 -0.50
C VAL A 12 -3.60 17.43 0.61
N ALA A 13 -3.54 18.60 1.24
CA ALA A 13 -2.57 18.90 2.30
C ALA A 13 -2.87 18.07 3.57
N ARG A 14 -4.14 17.99 3.98
CA ARG A 14 -4.58 17.17 5.10
C ARG A 14 -4.31 15.69 4.84
N SER A 15 -4.70 15.19 3.68
CA SER A 15 -4.50 13.79 3.31
C SER A 15 -3.02 13.46 3.16
N ALA A 16 -2.21 14.40 2.68
CA ALA A 16 -0.77 14.22 2.57
C ALA A 16 -0.11 13.96 3.94
N ALA A 17 -0.51 14.64 5.01
CA ALA A 17 0.02 14.38 6.35
C ALA A 17 -0.22 12.92 6.79
N PHE A 18 -1.40 12.38 6.47
CA PHE A 18 -1.74 10.98 6.71
C PHE A 18 -0.90 10.03 5.84
N TYR A 19 -0.87 10.26 4.51
CA TYR A 19 -0.20 9.34 3.59
C TYR A 19 1.32 9.38 3.71
N ASP A 20 1.93 10.52 4.05
CA ASP A 20 3.36 10.60 4.35
C ASP A 20 3.75 9.68 5.50
N ALA A 21 2.96 9.66 6.56
CA ALA A 21 3.21 8.83 7.73
C ALA A 21 2.91 7.34 7.45
N ALA A 22 1.71 7.05 6.94
CA ALA A 22 1.25 5.69 6.71
C ALA A 22 2.09 4.96 5.65
N LEU A 23 2.28 5.58 4.49
CA LEU A 23 3.04 4.99 3.39
C LEU A 23 4.55 5.06 3.63
N GLY A 24 5.02 6.07 4.39
CA GLY A 24 6.41 6.15 4.85
C GLY A 24 6.83 4.92 5.66
N ALA A 25 5.95 4.39 6.51
CA ALA A 25 6.18 3.15 7.26
C ALA A 25 6.35 1.92 6.35
N LEU A 26 5.80 1.96 5.13
CA LEU A 26 5.94 0.93 4.10
C LEU A 26 7.11 1.19 3.14
N GLY A 27 7.88 2.28 3.37
CA GLY A 27 9.01 2.68 2.53
C GLY A 27 8.61 3.34 1.21
N LEU A 28 7.39 3.87 1.12
CA LEU A 28 6.94 4.72 0.02
C LEU A 28 7.06 6.19 0.42
N ARG A 29 7.35 7.06 -0.55
CA ARG A 29 7.50 8.51 -0.33
C ARG A 29 6.82 9.30 -1.43
N ARG A 30 6.61 10.58 -1.21
CA ARG A 30 6.22 11.49 -2.29
C ARG A 30 7.29 11.44 -3.37
N SER A 31 6.92 11.08 -4.58
CA SER A 31 7.80 11.07 -5.75
C SER A 31 7.49 12.22 -6.71
N ILE A 32 6.23 12.64 -6.77
CA ILE A 32 5.77 13.77 -7.57
C ILE A 32 4.73 14.56 -6.78
N GLN A 33 4.76 15.88 -6.90
CA GLN A 33 3.71 16.77 -6.43
C GLN A 33 3.31 17.70 -7.58
N LEU A 34 2.02 17.70 -7.91
CA LEU A 34 1.45 18.61 -8.88
C LEU A 34 1.12 19.92 -8.16
N PRO A 35 1.47 21.08 -8.72
CA PRO A 35 1.22 22.36 -8.09
C PRO A 35 -0.27 22.72 -8.15
N GLU A 36 -0.75 23.34 -7.08
CA GLU A 36 -2.14 23.76 -6.91
C GLU A 36 -2.58 24.81 -7.94
N ASP A 37 -1.67 25.68 -8.38
CA ASP A 37 -1.89 26.74 -9.35
C ASP A 37 -2.23 26.25 -10.78
N THR A 38 -1.94 25.00 -11.06
CA THR A 38 -2.31 24.35 -12.34
C THR A 38 -3.73 23.82 -12.37
N GLY A 39 -4.49 23.91 -11.27
CA GLY A 39 -5.75 23.21 -11.07
C GLY A 39 -5.60 21.69 -10.95
N ALA A 40 -4.35 21.23 -10.94
CA ALA A 40 -3.94 19.85 -10.92
C ALA A 40 -3.28 19.53 -9.56
N ASP A 41 -4.04 19.70 -8.48
CA ASP A 41 -3.55 19.45 -7.13
C ASP A 41 -3.56 17.95 -6.84
N GLY A 42 -2.37 17.38 -6.66
CA GLY A 42 -2.20 15.95 -6.41
C GLY A 42 -0.78 15.56 -6.02
N ILE A 43 -0.67 14.44 -5.33
CA ILE A 43 0.61 13.87 -4.88
C ILE A 43 0.69 12.42 -5.29
N GLY A 44 1.77 12.03 -5.94
CA GLY A 44 2.11 10.67 -6.27
C GLY A 44 3.12 10.06 -5.28
N TYR A 45 2.80 8.89 -4.77
CA TYR A 45 3.61 8.13 -3.83
C TYR A 45 4.21 6.89 -4.48
N GLY A 46 5.48 6.64 -4.22
CA GLY A 46 6.19 5.47 -4.73
C GLY A 46 7.61 5.38 -4.18
N ARG A 47 8.38 4.41 -4.68
CA ARG A 47 9.82 4.30 -4.42
C ARG A 47 10.61 5.00 -5.51
N ASP A 48 10.53 4.49 -6.72
CA ASP A 48 11.24 5.00 -7.89
C ASP A 48 10.33 5.83 -8.79
N TYR A 49 9.05 5.47 -8.85
CA TYR A 49 7.98 6.18 -9.56
C TYR A 49 6.66 6.09 -8.78
N PRO A 50 5.69 6.97 -9.04
CA PRO A 50 4.43 6.97 -8.31
C PRO A 50 3.56 5.79 -8.72
N ILE A 51 3.16 4.99 -7.74
CA ILE A 51 2.23 3.87 -7.89
C ILE A 51 0.86 4.15 -7.29
N PHE A 52 0.78 5.17 -6.42
CA PHE A 52 -0.45 5.57 -5.74
C PHE A 52 -0.56 7.09 -5.72
N TRP A 53 -1.73 7.61 -6.07
CA TRP A 53 -1.99 9.03 -6.16
C TRP A 53 -3.14 9.45 -5.24
N ILE A 54 -3.02 10.63 -4.64
CA ILE A 54 -4.12 11.37 -4.05
C ILE A 54 -4.28 12.67 -4.82
N ASP A 55 -5.52 13.04 -5.15
CA ASP A 55 -5.78 14.25 -5.94
C ASP A 55 -7.20 14.80 -5.72
N ARG A 56 -7.47 15.97 -6.31
CA ARG A 56 -8.80 16.59 -6.36
C ARG A 56 -9.54 16.39 -7.68
N PHE A 57 -9.00 15.63 -8.62
CA PHE A 57 -9.66 15.35 -9.90
C PHE A 57 -10.69 14.26 -9.79
N HIS A 58 -10.43 13.29 -8.93
CA HIS A 58 -11.34 12.18 -8.69
C HIS A 58 -12.36 12.55 -7.60
N PRO A 59 -13.56 11.96 -7.63
CA PRO A 59 -14.53 12.16 -6.58
C PRO A 59 -13.99 11.70 -5.22
N HIS A 60 -14.11 12.56 -4.21
CA HIS A 60 -13.83 12.19 -2.81
C HIS A 60 -15.10 11.67 -2.13
N GLY A 61 -14.93 11.01 -0.96
CA GLY A 61 -16.06 10.52 -0.17
C GLY A 61 -16.70 9.22 -0.70
N VAL A 62 -16.09 8.55 -1.67
CA VAL A 62 -16.60 7.32 -2.31
C VAL A 62 -16.24 6.06 -1.51
N LYS A 63 -15.49 6.16 -0.42
CA LYS A 63 -15.04 5.06 0.46
C LYS A 63 -14.36 3.93 -0.32
N GLN A 64 -13.26 4.27 -0.96
CA GLN A 64 -12.46 3.32 -1.70
C GLN A 64 -11.66 2.40 -0.76
N HIS A 65 -11.18 1.29 -1.31
CA HIS A 65 -10.29 0.37 -0.60
C HIS A 65 -8.99 0.19 -1.41
N THR A 66 -7.85 0.38 -0.73
CA THR A 66 -6.53 0.14 -1.29
C THR A 66 -5.67 -0.60 -0.30
N ALA A 67 -5.09 -1.73 -0.73
CA ALA A 67 -4.18 -2.54 0.08
C ALA A 67 -2.74 -2.44 -0.45
N PHE A 68 -1.81 -2.15 0.45
CA PHE A 68 -0.38 -2.08 0.18
C PHE A 68 0.33 -3.33 0.72
N ALA A 69 1.21 -3.92 -0.09
CA ALA A 69 2.01 -5.04 0.34
C ALA A 69 3.11 -4.58 1.30
N ALA A 70 3.16 -5.19 2.48
CA ALA A 70 4.25 -5.07 3.43
C ALA A 70 5.23 -6.24 3.30
N THR A 71 6.47 -6.06 3.75
CA THR A 71 7.52 -7.09 3.69
C THR A 71 7.66 -7.87 5.00
N SER A 72 6.98 -7.44 6.06
CA SER A 72 6.98 -8.08 7.38
C SER A 72 5.77 -7.67 8.21
N ARG A 73 5.47 -8.43 9.27
CA ARG A 73 4.48 -8.03 10.28
C ARG A 73 4.83 -6.68 10.91
N ALA A 74 6.11 -6.46 11.22
CA ALA A 74 6.58 -5.22 11.82
C ALA A 74 6.28 -3.98 10.95
N GLN A 75 6.32 -4.11 9.60
CA GLN A 75 5.88 -3.03 8.72
C GLN A 75 4.37 -2.78 8.79
N VAL A 76 3.55 -3.82 8.92
CA VAL A 76 2.10 -3.67 9.10
C VAL A 76 1.81 -2.95 10.42
N ASP A 77 2.51 -3.33 11.50
CA ASP A 77 2.36 -2.69 12.81
C ASP A 77 2.76 -1.21 12.76
N ALA A 78 3.91 -0.91 12.12
CA ALA A 78 4.41 0.45 11.95
C ALA A 78 3.47 1.32 11.09
N PHE A 79 2.93 0.76 10.01
CA PHE A 79 1.91 1.42 9.18
C PHE A 79 0.69 1.83 10.01
N HIS A 80 0.13 0.89 10.78
CA HIS A 80 -1.06 1.16 11.58
C HIS A 80 -0.82 2.26 12.62
N ALA A 81 0.28 2.15 13.37
CA ALA A 81 0.65 3.14 14.39
C ALA A 81 0.85 4.54 13.77
N ALA A 82 1.58 4.63 12.66
CA ALA A 82 1.85 5.89 11.97
C ALA A 82 0.57 6.51 11.37
N ALA A 83 -0.27 5.68 10.74
CA ALA A 83 -1.52 6.13 10.11
C ALA A 83 -2.52 6.68 11.14
N VAL A 84 -2.69 5.98 12.28
CA VAL A 84 -3.58 6.44 13.36
C VAL A 84 -3.03 7.72 14.01
N ALA A 85 -1.71 7.79 14.28
CA ALA A 85 -1.09 8.99 14.84
C ALA A 85 -1.21 10.21 13.90
N ALA A 86 -1.28 9.99 12.59
CA ALA A 86 -1.43 11.04 11.58
C ALA A 86 -2.88 11.41 11.25
N GLY A 87 -3.84 11.02 12.10
CA GLY A 87 -5.25 11.41 12.00
C GLY A 87 -6.15 10.39 11.30
N GLY A 88 -5.67 9.20 10.99
CA GLY A 88 -6.49 8.08 10.53
C GLY A 88 -7.33 7.50 11.66
N THR A 89 -8.41 6.81 11.29
CA THR A 89 -9.26 6.09 12.23
C THR A 89 -8.97 4.60 12.16
N ASP A 90 -8.71 3.96 13.30
CA ASP A 90 -8.56 2.50 13.35
C ASP A 90 -9.80 1.80 12.76
N ASN A 91 -9.58 0.92 11.80
CA ASN A 91 -10.60 0.10 11.16
C ASN A 91 -10.24 -1.40 11.20
N GLY A 92 -9.26 -1.76 11.98
CA GLY A 92 -8.79 -3.12 12.21
C GLY A 92 -7.33 -3.18 12.58
N ALA A 93 -7.06 -3.34 13.87
CA ALA A 93 -5.71 -3.42 14.43
C ALA A 93 -4.87 -4.51 13.76
N PRO A 94 -3.53 -4.40 13.76
CA PRO A 94 -2.64 -5.41 13.21
C PRO A 94 -2.91 -6.80 13.77
N GLY A 95 -2.99 -7.80 12.89
CA GLY A 95 -3.22 -9.17 13.30
C GLY A 95 -3.41 -10.13 12.14
N LEU A 96 -3.30 -11.42 12.44
CA LEU A 96 -3.69 -12.49 11.52
C LEU A 96 -5.21 -12.44 11.29
N ARG A 97 -5.60 -12.58 10.03
CA ARG A 97 -7.02 -12.71 9.65
C ARG A 97 -7.36 -14.17 9.52
N GLY A 98 -8.56 -14.52 10.03
CA GLY A 98 -9.00 -15.91 10.08
C GLY A 98 -9.39 -16.45 8.72
N VAL A 99 -8.97 -17.68 8.44
CA VAL A 99 -9.36 -18.38 7.19
C VAL A 99 -10.86 -18.65 7.17
N GLU A 100 -11.49 -18.75 8.32
CA GLU A 100 -12.94 -18.92 8.50
C GLU A 100 -13.75 -17.70 8.01
N THR A 101 -13.10 -16.54 7.92
CA THR A 101 -13.70 -15.29 7.39
C THR A 101 -13.34 -15.04 5.92
N GLY A 102 -12.73 -16.04 5.26
CA GLY A 102 -12.40 -15.98 3.82
C GLY A 102 -11.02 -15.43 3.47
N TYR A 103 -10.17 -15.14 4.47
CA TYR A 103 -8.79 -14.73 4.21
C TYR A 103 -7.88 -15.93 3.94
N PRO A 104 -6.85 -15.78 3.08
CA PRO A 104 -5.84 -16.81 2.92
C PRO A 104 -5.06 -17.06 4.22
N ALA A 105 -4.57 -18.29 4.42
CA ALA A 105 -3.68 -18.59 5.54
C ALA A 105 -2.45 -17.67 5.53
N GLY A 106 -2.03 -17.19 6.70
CA GLY A 106 -0.88 -16.31 6.85
C GLY A 106 -1.15 -14.86 6.40
N TYR A 107 -2.41 -14.43 6.33
CA TYR A 107 -2.78 -13.06 6.01
C TYR A 107 -2.69 -12.18 7.26
N TYR A 108 -1.59 -11.48 7.43
CA TYR A 108 -1.39 -10.52 8.52
C TYR A 108 -1.62 -9.11 8.01
N ALA A 109 -2.62 -8.41 8.54
CA ALA A 109 -3.03 -7.12 8.01
C ALA A 109 -3.49 -6.15 9.09
N ALA A 110 -3.48 -4.86 8.74
CA ALA A 110 -4.09 -3.78 9.49
C ALA A 110 -4.87 -2.86 8.55
N PHE A 111 -5.93 -2.25 9.05
CA PHE A 111 -6.82 -1.37 8.29
C PHE A 111 -6.97 -0.04 9.03
N VAL A 112 -6.89 1.06 8.29
CA VAL A 112 -7.08 2.42 8.81
C VAL A 112 -7.93 3.19 7.81
N LEU A 113 -8.93 3.91 8.29
CA LEU A 113 -9.62 4.89 7.45
C LEU A 113 -8.79 6.15 7.34
N ASP A 114 -8.58 6.63 6.12
CA ASP A 114 -7.94 7.91 5.86
C ASP A 114 -8.87 9.09 6.27
N PRO A 115 -8.42 10.36 6.20
CA PRO A 115 -9.23 11.51 6.57
C PRO A 115 -10.53 11.68 5.76
N ASP A 116 -10.67 11.04 4.61
CA ASP A 116 -11.88 11.05 3.77
C ASP A 116 -12.74 9.77 3.93
N GLY A 117 -12.30 8.83 4.76
CA GLY A 117 -13.00 7.58 5.06
C GLY A 117 -12.69 6.44 4.09
N ASN A 118 -11.65 6.55 3.28
CA ASN A 118 -11.16 5.44 2.46
C ASN A 118 -10.48 4.39 3.33
N ASN A 119 -10.75 3.12 3.04
CA ASN A 119 -10.16 2.00 3.78
C ASN A 119 -8.76 1.67 3.22
N ILE A 120 -7.74 2.03 3.96
CA ILE A 120 -6.35 1.77 3.59
C ILE A 120 -5.81 0.60 4.39
N GLU A 121 -5.24 -0.36 3.70
CA GLU A 121 -4.74 -1.60 4.28
C GLU A 121 -3.23 -1.73 4.06
N ALA A 122 -2.52 -2.24 5.06
CA ALA A 122 -1.21 -2.85 4.87
C ALA A 122 -1.34 -4.36 5.12
N VAL A 123 -0.79 -5.17 4.23
CA VAL A 123 -0.87 -6.64 4.33
C VAL A 123 0.49 -7.29 4.10
N PHE A 124 0.85 -8.19 5.01
CA PHE A 124 1.95 -9.12 4.86
C PHE A 124 1.40 -10.54 4.74
N ARG A 125 1.77 -11.23 3.66
CA ARG A 125 1.36 -12.62 3.41
C ARG A 125 2.48 -13.56 3.80
N GLU A 126 2.32 -14.28 4.91
CA GLU A 126 3.28 -15.30 5.34
C GLU A 126 3.33 -16.45 4.34
N GLY A 127 4.54 -16.89 3.99
CA GLY A 127 4.75 -17.99 3.06
C GLY A 127 4.59 -17.64 1.57
N SER A 128 4.16 -16.44 1.22
CA SER A 128 4.32 -15.96 -0.14
C SER A 128 5.79 -15.59 -0.36
N ARG A 129 6.55 -16.45 -1.02
CA ARG A 129 7.86 -16.03 -1.56
C ARG A 129 7.59 -14.78 -2.39
N GLN A 130 8.23 -13.68 -2.04
CA GLN A 130 8.34 -12.56 -2.96
C GLN A 130 8.84 -13.15 -4.28
N ARG A 131 8.04 -13.07 -5.33
CA ARG A 131 8.50 -13.35 -6.70
C ARG A 131 9.38 -12.17 -7.10
N GLY A 132 10.55 -12.14 -6.52
CA GLY A 132 11.63 -11.23 -6.83
C GLY A 132 12.73 -12.08 -7.45
N ASP A 133 12.97 -11.79 -8.70
CA ASP A 133 14.15 -12.10 -9.49
C ASP A 133 14.39 -13.58 -9.84
N GLY A 134 14.03 -13.89 -11.09
CA GLY A 134 14.29 -15.16 -11.74
C GLY A 134 15.76 -15.46 -11.91
N GLY A 135 16.33 -16.22 -10.98
CA GLY A 135 17.48 -17.03 -11.27
C GLY A 135 17.06 -18.17 -12.18
N LEU A 136 17.25 -18.04 -13.48
CA LEU A 136 17.23 -19.15 -14.44
C LEU A 136 18.41 -20.06 -14.09
N THR A 137 18.22 -21.05 -13.21
CA THR A 137 19.17 -22.16 -13.11
C THR A 137 18.94 -23.06 -14.32
N ALA A 138 19.84 -22.94 -15.30
CA ALA A 138 19.94 -23.86 -16.42
C ALA A 138 20.07 -25.29 -15.89
N ARG A 139 19.06 -26.12 -16.13
CA ARG A 139 19.17 -27.57 -15.98
C ARG A 139 20.20 -28.07 -17.02
N ARG A 140 21.38 -28.42 -16.55
CA ARG A 140 22.31 -29.21 -17.34
C ARG A 140 21.65 -30.54 -17.68
N ALA A 141 21.44 -30.77 -18.97
CA ALA A 141 21.08 -32.07 -19.49
C ALA A 141 22.23 -33.04 -19.17
N ARG A 142 21.93 -34.12 -18.45
CA ARG A 142 22.83 -35.25 -18.32
C ARG A 142 22.73 -36.06 -19.63
N THR A 143 23.80 -36.05 -20.39
CA THR A 143 24.01 -37.03 -21.47
C THR A 143 24.32 -38.36 -20.82
N ALA A 144 23.56 -39.38 -21.16
CA ALA A 144 23.87 -40.77 -20.83
C ALA A 144 24.99 -41.29 -21.77
N PRO A 145 25.95 -42.08 -21.27
CA PRO A 145 26.88 -42.79 -22.14
C PRO A 145 26.21 -44.03 -22.72
N GLY A 146 26.34 -44.20 -24.03
CA GLY A 146 26.13 -45.44 -24.76
C GLY A 146 27.44 -46.18 -24.92
#